data_b2724e1522d9ef1ec0335ad0bbb3871e
#
_entry.id   b2724e1522d9ef1ec0335ad0bbb3871e
#
_cell.length_a   1.000
_cell.length_b   1.000
_cell.length_c   1.000
_cell.angle_alpha   90.00
_cell.angle_beta   90.00
_cell.angle_gamma   90.00
#
_symmetry.space_group_name_H-M   'P 1'
#
loop_
_entity.id
_entity.type
_entity.pdbx_description
1 polymer ?
#
loop_
_entity_poly.entity_id
_entity_poly.type
_entity_poly.pdbx_seq_one_letter_code
_entity_poly.pdbx_strand_id
1 'polypeptide(L)'
;MLAAAVDALRRLDPQPDLVVITGDLVDLGNAEEYARLRALLAPLPQPLLVVPGNHDARDALRQAFADGGYLPASGFLHYAVDDHPLRIIGLDTLIPGQGGGELCAERLAWLARTLAARPAAPTLILMHHPPFATGIGHMDRIGLRGRQAFAALLAQHPQVQRVLCGHLHRTIHAVVGGRAVLTAPSTAHQVALDLREQAPSAFRMEPPGFMLHRWADDMLVSHVANVGDFAGPFPFFDENGALID
;
A
#
# COMPACT_ATOMS: atom_id res chain seq x y z
N MET A 1 7.74 9.17 13.81
CA MET A 1 7.55 7.83 13.25
C MET A 1 7.78 7.82 11.74
N LEU A 2 7.06 8.59 10.92
CA LEU A 2 7.33 8.66 9.46
C LEU A 2 8.78 9.05 9.14
N ALA A 3 9.36 10.04 9.82
CA ALA A 3 10.77 10.41 9.63
C ALA A 3 11.73 9.22 9.82
N ALA A 4 11.49 8.38 10.85
CA ALA A 4 12.30 7.18 11.07
C ALA A 4 12.12 6.15 9.91
N ALA A 5 10.92 6.04 9.35
CA ALA A 5 10.70 5.18 8.17
C ALA A 5 11.42 5.73 6.93
N VAL A 6 11.38 7.06 6.72
CA VAL A 6 12.16 7.73 5.66
C VAL A 6 13.66 7.49 5.84
N ASP A 7 14.18 7.62 7.06
CA ASP A 7 15.59 7.35 7.34
C ASP A 7 15.95 5.87 7.12
N ALA A 8 15.05 4.95 7.47
CA ALA A 8 15.25 3.52 7.21
C ALA A 8 15.29 3.22 5.69
N LEU A 9 14.37 3.81 4.91
CA LEU A 9 14.36 3.69 3.45
C LEU A 9 15.65 4.23 2.82
N ARG A 10 16.15 5.37 3.30
CA ARG A 10 17.40 5.98 2.81
C ARG A 10 18.64 5.17 3.11
N ARG A 11 18.59 4.28 4.11
CA ARG A 11 19.71 3.37 4.45
C ARG A 11 19.69 2.05 3.67
N LEU A 12 18.64 1.78 2.88
CA LEU A 12 18.61 0.58 2.05
C LEU A 12 19.75 0.60 1.00
N ASP A 13 20.35 -0.56 0.77
CA ASP A 13 21.31 -0.79 -0.30
C ASP A 13 21.02 -2.17 -0.92
N PRO A 14 20.63 -2.26 -2.20
CA PRO A 14 20.41 -1.14 -3.12
C PRO A 14 19.18 -0.29 -2.75
N GLN A 15 19.18 0.96 -3.21
CA GLN A 15 18.05 1.86 -3.05
C GLN A 15 16.85 1.37 -3.89
N PRO A 16 15.60 1.56 -3.43
CA PRO A 16 14.43 1.25 -4.24
C PRO A 16 14.28 2.26 -5.39
N ASP A 17 13.72 1.82 -6.51
CA ASP A 17 13.45 2.67 -7.69
C ASP A 17 12.23 3.57 -7.49
N LEU A 18 11.31 3.19 -6.59
CA LEU A 18 10.02 3.84 -6.38
C LEU A 18 9.55 3.62 -4.95
N VAL A 19 8.88 4.61 -4.38
CA VAL A 19 8.15 4.49 -3.11
C VAL A 19 6.65 4.62 -3.37
N VAL A 20 5.87 3.68 -2.85
CA VAL A 20 4.40 3.70 -2.93
C VAL A 20 3.79 3.87 -1.54
N ILE A 21 2.73 4.69 -1.41
CA ILE A 21 2.02 4.91 -0.16
C ILE A 21 0.54 4.54 -0.37
N THR A 22 0.09 3.55 0.36
CA THR A 22 -1.23 2.92 0.16
C THR A 22 -2.37 3.59 0.94
N GLY A 23 -2.32 4.92 1.06
CA GLY A 23 -3.39 5.75 1.63
C GLY A 23 -3.24 6.05 3.11
N ASP A 24 -4.19 6.84 3.65
CA ASP A 24 -4.15 7.45 4.98
C ASP A 24 -2.85 8.24 5.19
N LEU A 25 -2.58 9.12 4.21
CA LEU A 25 -1.37 9.93 4.19
C LEU A 25 -1.36 10.98 5.31
N VAL A 26 -2.55 11.41 5.69
CA VAL A 26 -2.82 12.43 6.72
C VAL A 26 -4.03 12.01 7.56
N ASP A 27 -4.36 12.77 8.61
CA ASP A 27 -5.44 12.42 9.53
C ASP A 27 -6.78 13.09 9.19
N LEU A 28 -6.75 14.37 8.83
CA LEU A 28 -7.96 15.18 8.56
C LEU A 28 -8.10 15.60 7.08
N GLY A 29 -7.13 15.34 6.24
CA GLY A 29 -7.16 15.66 4.83
C GLY A 29 -6.99 17.14 4.49
N ASN A 30 -6.44 17.96 5.40
CA ASN A 30 -6.26 19.38 5.17
C ASN A 30 -4.89 19.71 4.56
N ALA A 31 -4.78 20.91 3.96
CA ALA A 31 -3.57 21.34 3.23
C ALA A 31 -2.31 21.43 4.13
N GLU A 32 -2.47 21.80 5.40
CA GLU A 32 -1.35 21.92 6.33
C GLU A 32 -0.73 20.56 6.66
N GLU A 33 -1.56 19.54 6.81
CA GLU A 33 -1.09 18.16 7.04
C GLU A 33 -0.34 17.62 5.82
N TYR A 34 -0.85 17.87 4.61
CA TYR A 34 -0.14 17.49 3.38
C TYR A 34 1.17 18.27 3.21
N ALA A 35 1.23 19.53 3.55
CA ALA A 35 2.48 20.31 3.52
C ALA A 35 3.52 19.72 4.49
N ARG A 36 3.09 19.33 5.70
CA ARG A 36 3.95 18.66 6.68
C ARG A 36 4.40 17.28 6.19
N LEU A 37 3.49 16.49 5.61
CA LEU A 37 3.81 15.20 5.01
C LEU A 37 4.87 15.35 3.91
N ARG A 38 4.66 16.27 2.97
CA ARG A 38 5.61 16.55 1.87
C ARG A 38 7.00 16.93 2.40
N ALA A 39 7.06 17.74 3.45
CA ALA A 39 8.32 18.09 4.10
C ALA A 39 9.03 16.86 4.71
N LEU A 40 8.29 15.93 5.33
CA LEU A 40 8.84 14.70 5.87
C LEU A 40 9.31 13.72 4.79
N LEU A 41 8.66 13.71 3.63
CA LEU A 41 9.01 12.85 2.50
C LEU A 41 10.11 13.45 1.61
N ALA A 42 10.38 14.75 1.69
CA ALA A 42 11.35 15.45 0.84
C ALA A 42 12.77 14.86 0.82
N PRO A 43 13.27 14.20 1.90
CA PRO A 43 14.59 13.54 1.85
C PRO A 43 14.65 12.27 0.96
N LEU A 44 13.52 11.74 0.50
CA LEU A 44 13.49 10.59 -0.41
C LEU A 44 13.76 11.04 -1.85
N PRO A 45 14.81 10.53 -2.52
CA PRO A 45 15.11 10.88 -3.91
C PRO A 45 14.21 10.16 -4.92
N GLN A 46 13.52 9.11 -4.48
CA GLN A 46 12.67 8.28 -5.35
C GLN A 46 11.37 8.99 -5.71
N PRO A 47 10.81 8.72 -6.90
CA PRO A 47 9.45 9.11 -7.21
C PRO A 47 8.46 8.50 -6.22
N LEU A 48 7.38 9.20 -5.95
CA LEU A 48 6.33 8.80 -5.01
C LEU A 48 5.03 8.56 -5.77
N LEU A 49 4.43 7.38 -5.61
CA LEU A 49 3.08 7.10 -6.05
C LEU A 49 2.17 6.91 -4.84
N VAL A 50 1.03 7.57 -4.82
CA VAL A 50 0.10 7.53 -3.69
C VAL A 50 -1.31 7.17 -4.15
N VAL A 51 -2.08 6.54 -3.28
CA VAL A 51 -3.53 6.38 -3.42
C VAL A 51 -4.22 6.98 -2.19
N PRO A 52 -5.45 7.50 -2.30
CA PRO A 52 -6.16 8.03 -1.14
C PRO A 52 -6.65 6.91 -0.22
N GLY A 53 -6.53 7.11 1.08
CA GLY A 53 -7.21 6.36 2.13
C GLY A 53 -8.48 7.08 2.60
N ASN A 54 -9.11 6.57 3.67
CA ASN A 54 -10.34 7.16 4.19
C ASN A 54 -10.11 8.46 4.98
N HIS A 55 -8.92 8.73 5.44
CA HIS A 55 -8.52 9.99 6.09
C HIS A 55 -8.12 11.08 5.08
N ASP A 56 -7.92 10.73 3.81
CA ASP A 56 -7.47 11.66 2.79
C ASP A 56 -8.63 12.45 2.15
N ALA A 57 -8.32 13.61 1.58
CA ALA A 57 -9.22 14.42 0.76
C ALA A 57 -8.69 14.53 -0.67
N ARG A 58 -9.51 14.12 -1.69
CA ARG A 58 -9.07 14.05 -3.10
C ARG A 58 -8.42 15.31 -3.61
N ASP A 59 -9.03 16.47 -3.37
CA ASP A 59 -8.55 17.74 -3.94
C ASP A 59 -7.26 18.21 -3.28
N ALA A 60 -7.16 18.08 -1.96
CA ALA A 60 -5.93 18.43 -1.23
C ALA A 60 -4.78 17.47 -1.57
N LEU A 61 -5.06 16.16 -1.69
CA LEU A 61 -4.07 15.15 -2.12
C LEU A 61 -3.60 15.43 -3.54
N ARG A 62 -4.53 15.68 -4.47
CA ARG A 62 -4.20 16.04 -5.88
C ARG A 62 -3.30 17.25 -5.94
N GLN A 63 -3.59 18.28 -5.17
CA GLN A 63 -2.77 19.49 -5.10
C GLN A 63 -1.38 19.21 -4.50
N ALA A 64 -1.33 18.44 -3.41
CA ALA A 64 -0.08 18.13 -2.71
C ALA A 64 0.90 17.28 -3.54
N PHE A 65 0.40 16.46 -4.48
CA PHE A 65 1.20 15.57 -5.33
C PHE A 65 1.08 15.91 -6.83
N ALA A 66 0.71 17.14 -7.15
CA ALA A 66 0.56 17.60 -8.54
C ALA A 66 1.86 17.55 -9.35
N ASP A 67 3.00 17.71 -8.69
CA ASP A 67 4.33 17.64 -9.29
C ASP A 67 4.70 16.25 -9.84
N GLY A 68 4.04 15.18 -9.33
CA GLY A 68 4.22 13.82 -9.84
C GLY A 68 3.63 13.57 -11.23
N GLY A 69 2.69 14.41 -11.68
CA GLY A 69 2.11 14.39 -13.02
C GLY A 69 1.23 13.18 -13.37
N TYR A 70 1.07 12.20 -12.47
CA TYR A 70 0.32 10.98 -12.72
C TYR A 70 -1.14 11.03 -12.24
N LEU A 71 -1.48 11.96 -11.34
CA LEU A 71 -2.84 12.11 -10.82
C LEU A 71 -3.74 12.84 -11.83
N PRO A 72 -5.00 12.39 -12.04
CA PRO A 72 -5.93 13.04 -12.93
C PRO A 72 -6.36 14.41 -12.40
N ALA A 73 -6.67 15.34 -13.30
CA ALA A 73 -7.06 16.71 -12.94
C ALA A 73 -8.40 16.80 -12.18
N SER A 74 -9.27 15.78 -12.30
CA SER A 74 -10.60 15.76 -11.65
C SER A 74 -11.10 14.32 -11.45
N GLY A 75 -12.20 14.17 -10.71
CA GLY A 75 -12.83 12.88 -10.48
C GLY A 75 -12.05 12.00 -9.49
N PHE A 76 -12.16 10.69 -9.66
CA PHE A 76 -11.43 9.71 -8.87
C PHE A 76 -9.93 9.80 -9.15
N LEU A 77 -9.11 9.50 -8.13
CA LEU A 77 -7.65 9.51 -8.23
C LEU A 77 -7.11 8.16 -8.76
N HIS A 78 -7.72 7.67 -9.84
CA HIS A 78 -7.23 6.48 -10.54
C HIS A 78 -6.12 6.87 -11.52
N TYR A 79 -5.09 6.05 -11.59
CA TYR A 79 -4.01 6.23 -12.55
C TYR A 79 -3.38 4.91 -12.98
N ALA A 80 -2.63 4.93 -14.07
CA ALA A 80 -1.75 3.86 -14.50
C ALA A 80 -0.40 4.44 -14.90
N VAL A 81 0.69 3.86 -14.40
CA VAL A 81 2.07 4.22 -14.67
C VAL A 81 2.74 3.03 -15.35
N ASP A 82 3.35 3.26 -16.50
CA ASP A 82 3.83 2.22 -17.42
C ASP A 82 5.36 2.27 -17.67
N ASP A 83 6.09 3.14 -16.98
CA ASP A 83 7.52 3.41 -17.14
C ASP A 83 8.43 2.60 -16.21
N HIS A 84 7.87 1.60 -15.53
CA HIS A 84 8.58 0.62 -14.74
C HIS A 84 8.48 -0.79 -15.35
N PRO A 85 9.35 -1.76 -14.96
CA PRO A 85 9.21 -3.16 -15.39
C PRO A 85 7.86 -3.79 -15.05
N LEU A 86 7.23 -3.33 -13.96
CA LEU A 86 5.84 -3.63 -13.58
C LEU A 86 4.97 -2.42 -13.91
N ARG A 87 3.86 -2.65 -14.57
CA ARG A 87 2.80 -1.66 -14.66
C ARG A 87 2.18 -1.42 -13.29
N ILE A 88 1.98 -0.16 -12.89
CA ILE A 88 1.42 0.20 -11.59
C ILE A 88 0.08 0.90 -11.79
N ILE A 89 -0.98 0.35 -11.19
CA ILE A 89 -2.33 0.92 -11.25
C ILE A 89 -2.72 1.37 -9.84
N GLY A 90 -2.98 2.66 -9.67
CA GLY A 90 -3.56 3.21 -8.45
C GLY A 90 -5.10 3.25 -8.52
N LEU A 91 -5.76 2.70 -7.50
CA LEU A 91 -7.21 2.70 -7.36
C LEU A 91 -7.65 3.55 -6.16
N ASP A 92 -8.52 4.49 -6.43
CA ASP A 92 -9.20 5.29 -5.43
C ASP A 92 -10.39 4.50 -4.87
N THR A 93 -10.33 4.14 -3.61
CA THR A 93 -11.43 3.46 -2.88
C THR A 93 -12.15 4.38 -1.90
N LEU A 94 -11.74 5.65 -1.81
CA LEU A 94 -12.26 6.63 -0.85
C LEU A 94 -13.76 6.89 -1.07
N ILE A 95 -14.53 6.90 0.03
CA ILE A 95 -15.87 7.47 0.15
C ILE A 95 -15.75 8.66 1.09
N PRO A 96 -15.96 9.91 0.63
CA PRO A 96 -15.81 11.07 1.49
C PRO A 96 -16.64 10.98 2.77
N GLY A 97 -15.99 11.21 3.93
CA GLY A 97 -16.61 11.19 5.25
C GLY A 97 -16.99 9.80 5.79
N GLN A 98 -16.52 8.72 5.17
CA GLN A 98 -16.74 7.35 5.65
C GLN A 98 -15.42 6.63 5.88
N GLY A 99 -15.33 5.80 6.94
CA GLY A 99 -14.16 4.96 7.21
C GLY A 99 -14.01 3.77 6.25
N GLY A 100 -15.11 3.33 5.62
CA GLY A 100 -15.08 2.24 4.63
C GLY A 100 -14.86 2.73 3.20
N GLY A 101 -14.43 1.81 2.34
CA GLY A 101 -14.17 2.08 0.92
C GLY A 101 -15.17 1.46 -0.04
N GLU A 102 -15.07 1.83 -1.30
CA GLU A 102 -15.92 1.29 -2.36
C GLU A 102 -15.18 1.16 -3.69
N LEU A 103 -15.49 0.09 -4.40
CA LEU A 103 -15.27 -0.04 -5.85
C LEU A 103 -16.64 -0.16 -6.52
N CYS A 104 -17.24 0.99 -6.85
CA CYS A 104 -18.50 1.07 -7.58
C CYS A 104 -18.34 0.63 -9.04
N ALA A 105 -19.46 0.53 -9.76
CA ALA A 105 -19.46 0.09 -11.17
C ALA A 105 -18.54 0.94 -12.07
N GLU A 106 -18.49 2.27 -11.85
CA GLU A 106 -17.63 3.18 -12.62
C GLU A 106 -16.14 2.88 -12.38
N ARG A 107 -15.71 2.72 -11.11
CA ARG A 107 -14.32 2.41 -10.74
C ARG A 107 -13.90 1.04 -11.28
N LEU A 108 -14.77 0.04 -11.16
CA LEU A 108 -14.52 -1.30 -11.71
C LEU A 108 -14.45 -1.29 -13.25
N ALA A 109 -15.33 -0.54 -13.92
CA ALA A 109 -15.28 -0.40 -15.37
C ALA A 109 -14.02 0.31 -15.85
N TRP A 110 -13.54 1.32 -15.11
CA TRP A 110 -12.24 1.95 -15.40
C TRP A 110 -11.10 0.94 -15.28
N LEU A 111 -11.06 0.17 -14.18
CA LEU A 111 -10.02 -0.84 -13.97
C LEU A 111 -10.05 -1.91 -15.07
N ALA A 112 -11.23 -2.41 -15.42
CA ALA A 112 -11.39 -3.42 -16.48
C ALA A 112 -10.81 -2.95 -17.81
N ARG A 113 -11.16 -1.73 -18.23
CA ARG A 113 -10.60 -1.13 -19.48
C ARG A 113 -9.09 -0.94 -19.38
N THR A 114 -8.61 -0.49 -18.24
CA THR A 114 -7.17 -0.25 -18.00
C THR A 114 -6.38 -1.55 -18.08
N LEU A 115 -6.85 -2.63 -17.44
CA LEU A 115 -6.20 -3.94 -17.49
C LEU A 115 -6.26 -4.56 -18.90
N ALA A 116 -7.42 -4.45 -19.58
CA ALA A 116 -7.60 -4.98 -20.93
C ALA A 116 -6.73 -4.27 -21.97
N ALA A 117 -6.36 -3.01 -21.76
CA ALA A 117 -5.50 -2.25 -22.66
C ALA A 117 -4.07 -2.84 -22.76
N ARG A 118 -3.59 -3.55 -21.74
CA ARG A 118 -2.26 -4.19 -21.72
C ARG A 118 -2.31 -5.57 -21.06
N PRO A 119 -2.93 -6.57 -21.70
CA PRO A 119 -3.25 -7.86 -21.08
C PRO A 119 -2.03 -8.72 -20.76
N ALA A 120 -0.88 -8.44 -21.35
CA ALA A 120 0.38 -9.17 -21.10
C ALA A 120 1.33 -8.43 -20.14
N ALA A 121 1.04 -7.18 -19.76
CA ALA A 121 1.93 -6.42 -18.91
C ALA A 121 1.81 -6.86 -17.43
N PRO A 122 2.89 -7.35 -16.79
CA PRO A 122 2.85 -7.69 -15.38
C PRO A 122 2.47 -6.43 -14.59
N THR A 123 1.43 -6.55 -13.75
CA THR A 123 0.76 -5.39 -13.15
C THR A 123 0.69 -5.50 -11.63
N LEU A 124 0.99 -4.41 -10.94
CA LEU A 124 0.65 -4.16 -9.53
C LEU A 124 -0.60 -3.29 -9.44
N ILE A 125 -1.48 -3.59 -8.51
CA ILE A 125 -2.60 -2.73 -8.15
C ILE A 125 -2.36 -2.19 -6.75
N LEU A 126 -2.44 -0.88 -6.60
CA LEU A 126 -2.39 -0.16 -5.32
C LEU A 126 -3.79 0.29 -4.96
N MET A 127 -4.23 0.04 -3.74
CA MET A 127 -5.50 0.53 -3.21
C MET A 127 -5.42 0.64 -1.70
N HIS A 128 -6.31 1.42 -1.07
CA HIS A 128 -6.26 1.55 0.39
C HIS A 128 -7.00 0.40 1.08
N HIS A 129 -8.30 0.26 0.85
CA HIS A 129 -9.12 -0.73 1.54
C HIS A 129 -8.93 -2.12 0.95
N PRO A 130 -8.57 -3.14 1.76
CA PRO A 130 -8.35 -4.50 1.25
C PRO A 130 -9.66 -5.18 0.82
N PRO A 131 -9.63 -5.99 -0.26
CA PRO A 131 -10.82 -6.63 -0.82
C PRO A 131 -11.21 -7.95 -0.13
N PHE A 132 -10.89 -8.10 1.15
CA PHE A 132 -11.20 -9.30 1.94
C PHE A 132 -11.62 -8.93 3.36
N ALA A 133 -12.25 -9.86 4.07
CA ALA A 133 -12.50 -9.74 5.51
C ALA A 133 -11.30 -10.27 6.28
N THR A 134 -10.91 -9.58 7.34
CA THR A 134 -9.70 -9.88 8.12
C THR A 134 -9.97 -10.72 9.36
N GLY A 135 -11.24 -10.79 9.80
CA GLY A 135 -11.64 -11.31 11.10
C GLY A 135 -11.50 -10.30 12.23
N ILE A 136 -10.90 -9.13 12.00
CA ILE A 136 -10.85 -8.04 12.98
C ILE A 136 -12.17 -7.25 12.85
N GLY A 137 -13.15 -7.56 13.68
CA GLY A 137 -14.54 -7.18 13.49
C GLY A 137 -14.78 -5.68 13.31
N HIS A 138 -14.08 -4.80 14.03
CA HIS A 138 -14.23 -3.35 13.87
C HIS A 138 -13.68 -2.84 12.51
N MET A 139 -12.63 -3.44 11.99
CA MET A 139 -12.07 -3.11 10.66
C MET A 139 -12.93 -3.68 9.54
N ASP A 140 -13.48 -4.88 9.71
CA ASP A 140 -14.35 -5.49 8.70
C ASP A 140 -15.66 -4.73 8.51
N ARG A 141 -16.14 -3.98 9.54
CA ARG A 141 -17.31 -3.08 9.43
C ARG A 141 -17.05 -1.86 8.56
N ILE A 142 -15.81 -1.42 8.46
CA ILE A 142 -15.35 -0.32 7.59
C ILE A 142 -14.52 -0.84 6.41
N GLY A 143 -14.82 -2.05 5.97
CA GLY A 143 -14.14 -2.70 4.84
C GLY A 143 -14.57 -2.15 3.47
N LEU A 144 -14.17 -2.85 2.42
CA LEU A 144 -14.43 -2.49 1.03
C LEU A 144 -15.81 -2.97 0.56
N ARG A 145 -16.62 -2.07 -0.02
CA ARG A 145 -17.80 -2.41 -0.82
C ARG A 145 -17.37 -2.77 -2.24
N GLY A 146 -18.06 -3.74 -2.88
CA GLY A 146 -17.74 -4.17 -4.24
C GLY A 146 -16.64 -5.23 -4.34
N ARG A 147 -16.16 -5.78 -3.20
CA ARG A 147 -15.09 -6.78 -3.16
C ARG A 147 -15.36 -8.05 -3.98
N GLN A 148 -16.60 -8.51 -4.09
CA GLN A 148 -16.95 -9.69 -4.90
C GLN A 148 -16.78 -9.42 -6.39
N ALA A 149 -17.26 -8.26 -6.87
CA ALA A 149 -17.10 -7.85 -8.26
C ALA A 149 -15.62 -7.60 -8.62
N PHE A 150 -14.85 -7.04 -7.69
CA PHE A 150 -13.39 -6.89 -7.84
C PHE A 150 -12.69 -8.26 -7.92
N ALA A 151 -13.06 -9.22 -7.07
CA ALA A 151 -12.51 -10.59 -7.11
C ALA A 151 -12.81 -11.28 -8.45
N ALA A 152 -14.04 -11.14 -8.96
CA ALA A 152 -14.43 -11.67 -10.26
C ALA A 152 -13.65 -11.03 -11.40
N LEU A 153 -13.38 -9.72 -11.33
CA LEU A 153 -12.52 -9.00 -12.29
C LEU A 153 -11.08 -9.51 -12.25
N LEU A 154 -10.48 -9.62 -11.06
CA LEU A 154 -9.11 -10.13 -10.89
C LEU A 154 -8.93 -11.54 -11.48
N ALA A 155 -9.92 -12.41 -11.33
CA ALA A 155 -9.88 -13.77 -11.88
C ALA A 155 -9.72 -13.80 -13.41
N GLN A 156 -10.15 -12.75 -14.13
CA GLN A 156 -10.06 -12.62 -15.57
C GLN A 156 -8.73 -11.97 -16.03
N HIS A 157 -7.91 -11.48 -15.09
CA HIS A 157 -6.69 -10.72 -15.39
C HIS A 157 -5.44 -11.37 -14.78
N PRO A 158 -4.92 -12.47 -15.40
CA PRO A 158 -3.76 -13.20 -14.88
C PRO A 158 -2.47 -12.38 -14.83
N GLN A 159 -2.36 -11.31 -15.59
CA GLN A 159 -1.21 -10.39 -15.58
C GLN A 159 -1.06 -9.61 -14.26
N VAL A 160 -2.10 -9.55 -13.40
CA VAL A 160 -1.99 -8.93 -12.09
C VAL A 160 -1.15 -9.81 -11.17
N GLN A 161 0.04 -9.34 -10.84
CA GLN A 161 0.98 -10.05 -9.97
C GLN A 161 0.58 -9.96 -8.51
N ARG A 162 0.11 -8.77 -8.07
CA ARG A 162 -0.24 -8.51 -6.68
C ARG A 162 -1.14 -7.29 -6.53
N VAL A 163 -1.93 -7.29 -5.46
CA VAL A 163 -2.65 -6.12 -4.97
C VAL A 163 -2.03 -5.71 -3.64
N LEU A 164 -1.63 -4.44 -3.51
CA LEU A 164 -1.03 -3.88 -2.31
C LEU A 164 -2.01 -2.91 -1.66
N CYS A 165 -2.26 -3.10 -0.37
CA CYS A 165 -3.27 -2.36 0.38
C CYS A 165 -2.69 -1.74 1.67
N GLY A 166 -3.41 -0.76 2.21
CA GLY A 166 -3.19 -0.15 3.52
C GLY A 166 -4.29 -0.52 4.52
N HIS A 167 -4.82 0.50 5.23
CA HIS A 167 -5.99 0.49 6.08
C HIS A 167 -5.88 -0.34 7.39
N LEU A 168 -5.27 -1.50 7.33
CA LEU A 168 -5.19 -2.44 8.46
C LEU A 168 -4.00 -2.17 9.39
N HIS A 169 -3.06 -1.34 8.96
CA HIS A 169 -1.81 -1.06 9.67
C HIS A 169 -1.01 -2.33 10.02
N ARG A 170 -1.39 -3.49 9.52
CA ARG A 170 -0.76 -4.80 9.77
C ARG A 170 -0.48 -5.51 8.46
N THR A 171 0.57 -6.33 8.45
CA THR A 171 0.81 -7.22 7.33
C THR A 171 -0.18 -8.39 7.40
N ILE A 172 -1.05 -8.47 6.38
CA ILE A 172 -2.00 -9.57 6.21
C ILE A 172 -1.87 -10.06 4.77
N HIS A 173 -1.89 -11.36 4.59
CA HIS A 173 -1.83 -12.02 3.28
C HIS A 173 -3.15 -12.73 2.99
N ALA A 174 -3.68 -12.52 1.80
CA ALA A 174 -4.87 -13.19 1.31
C ALA A 174 -4.73 -13.53 -0.18
N VAL A 175 -5.64 -14.38 -0.68
CA VAL A 175 -5.80 -14.64 -2.12
C VAL A 175 -7.22 -14.26 -2.52
N VAL A 176 -7.33 -13.34 -3.49
CA VAL A 176 -8.62 -12.83 -3.99
C VAL A 176 -8.61 -12.94 -5.51
N GLY A 177 -9.61 -13.61 -6.09
CA GLY A 177 -9.68 -13.85 -7.54
C GLY A 177 -8.44 -14.54 -8.10
N GLY A 178 -7.79 -15.42 -7.32
CA GLY A 178 -6.55 -16.10 -7.70
C GLY A 178 -5.29 -15.22 -7.66
N ARG A 179 -5.36 -13.99 -7.14
CA ARG A 179 -4.22 -13.06 -7.03
C ARG A 179 -3.85 -12.84 -5.57
N ALA A 180 -2.54 -12.77 -5.29
CA ALA A 180 -2.06 -12.44 -3.96
C ALA A 180 -2.40 -10.98 -3.61
N VAL A 181 -2.94 -10.76 -2.42
CA VAL A 181 -3.27 -9.45 -1.87
C VAL A 181 -2.56 -9.31 -0.54
N LEU A 182 -1.86 -8.20 -0.35
CA LEU A 182 -1.09 -7.90 0.86
C LEU A 182 -1.49 -6.54 1.41
N THR A 183 -1.61 -6.45 2.73
CA THR A 183 -1.64 -5.16 3.43
C THR A 183 -0.26 -4.83 3.96
N ALA A 184 0.14 -3.57 3.89
CA ALA A 184 1.39 -3.11 4.47
C ALA A 184 1.23 -2.82 5.98
N PRO A 185 2.28 -3.00 6.78
CA PRO A 185 2.29 -2.49 8.15
C PRO A 185 2.30 -0.96 8.13
N SER A 186 1.84 -0.34 9.22
CA SER A 186 1.93 1.12 9.38
C SER A 186 3.35 1.54 9.78
N THR A 187 3.73 2.74 9.37
CA THR A 187 4.94 3.41 9.85
C THR A 187 4.76 4.01 11.26
N ALA A 188 3.59 3.80 11.89
CA ALA A 188 3.25 4.32 13.21
C ALA A 188 2.79 3.19 14.14
N HIS A 189 1.49 3.05 14.37
CA HIS A 189 0.88 2.03 15.21
C HIS A 189 0.21 0.93 14.36
N GLN A 190 -0.02 -0.23 14.94
CA GLN A 190 -0.69 -1.35 14.28
C GLN A 190 -2.10 -1.53 14.87
N VAL A 191 -3.10 -1.81 14.03
CA VAL A 191 -4.43 -2.24 14.54
C VAL A 191 -4.24 -3.48 15.40
N ALA A 192 -4.85 -3.53 16.58
CA ALA A 192 -4.71 -4.67 17.48
C ALA A 192 -5.24 -5.97 16.85
N LEU A 193 -4.42 -7.02 16.85
CA LEU A 193 -4.86 -8.33 16.37
C LEU A 193 -5.75 -8.98 17.43
N ASP A 194 -7.06 -8.76 17.30
CA ASP A 194 -8.07 -9.36 18.17
C ASP A 194 -9.25 -9.82 17.31
N LEU A 195 -9.41 -11.14 17.20
CA LEU A 195 -10.41 -11.80 16.35
C LEU A 195 -11.70 -12.12 17.10
N ARG A 196 -11.85 -11.68 18.36
CA ARG A 196 -13.10 -11.86 19.10
C ARG A 196 -14.19 -10.99 18.46
N GLU A 197 -15.38 -11.52 18.32
CA GLU A 197 -16.51 -10.83 17.69
C GLU A 197 -16.82 -9.47 18.30
N GLN A 198 -16.72 -9.35 19.62
CA GLN A 198 -16.98 -8.13 20.39
C GLN A 198 -15.68 -7.38 20.78
N ALA A 199 -14.57 -7.62 20.07
CA ALA A 199 -13.33 -6.92 20.33
C ALA A 199 -13.51 -5.39 20.18
N PRO A 200 -12.99 -4.57 21.11
CA PRO A 200 -13.00 -3.12 20.95
C PRO A 200 -12.11 -2.67 19.80
N SER A 201 -12.42 -1.52 19.23
CA SER A 201 -11.50 -0.85 18.31
C SER A 201 -10.27 -0.39 19.10
N ALA A 202 -9.10 -0.94 18.75
CA ALA A 202 -7.87 -0.68 19.47
C ALA A 202 -6.65 -0.78 18.56
N PHE A 203 -5.56 -0.15 18.98
CA PHE A 203 -4.25 -0.26 18.32
C PHE A 203 -3.16 -0.65 19.33
N ARG A 204 -2.02 -1.09 18.82
CA ARG A 204 -0.82 -1.39 19.61
C ARG A 204 0.39 -0.68 19.01
N MET A 205 1.32 -0.30 19.87
CA MET A 205 2.63 0.23 19.47
C MET A 205 3.60 -0.92 19.18
N GLU A 206 3.16 -1.85 18.31
CA GLU A 206 4.04 -2.87 17.74
C GLU A 206 5.05 -2.18 16.82
N PRO A 207 6.18 -2.82 16.47
CA PRO A 207 7.17 -2.20 15.62
C PRO A 207 6.55 -1.66 14.31
N PRO A 208 6.79 -0.38 13.98
CA PRO A 208 6.41 0.17 12.69
C PRO A 208 7.22 -0.49 11.58
N GLY A 209 6.70 -0.44 10.35
CA GLY A 209 7.39 -1.10 9.25
C GLY A 209 6.93 -0.62 7.88
N PHE A 210 7.52 -1.21 6.86
CA PHE A 210 7.15 -1.09 5.46
C PHE A 210 7.38 -2.42 4.74
N MET A 211 6.93 -2.52 3.50
CA MET A 211 7.23 -3.66 2.65
C MET A 211 8.21 -3.26 1.56
N LEU A 212 9.19 -4.12 1.29
CA LEU A 212 10.09 -4.04 0.16
C LEU A 212 9.69 -5.08 -0.88
N HIS A 213 9.39 -4.64 -2.10
CA HIS A 213 9.01 -5.49 -3.22
C HIS A 213 10.13 -5.49 -4.25
N ARG A 214 10.63 -6.68 -4.61
CA ARG A 214 11.66 -6.87 -5.62
C ARG A 214 11.07 -7.63 -6.80
N TRP A 215 11.11 -7.02 -7.98
CA TRP A 215 10.79 -7.67 -9.25
C TRP A 215 12.07 -8.14 -9.92
N ALA A 216 12.18 -9.43 -10.13
CA ALA A 216 13.27 -10.05 -10.89
C ALA A 216 12.83 -11.42 -11.39
N ASP A 217 13.35 -11.85 -12.53
CA ASP A 217 13.11 -13.17 -13.11
C ASP A 217 11.61 -13.48 -13.24
N ASP A 218 10.82 -12.48 -13.68
CA ASP A 218 9.35 -12.53 -13.78
C ASP A 218 8.63 -12.89 -12.46
N MET A 219 9.28 -12.62 -11.33
CA MET A 219 8.77 -12.89 -9.98
C MET A 219 8.76 -11.64 -9.13
N LEU A 220 7.67 -11.45 -8.35
CA LEU A 220 7.57 -10.41 -7.34
C LEU A 220 7.78 -11.01 -5.95
N VAL A 221 8.93 -10.75 -5.35
CA VAL A 221 9.26 -11.12 -3.97
C VAL A 221 8.94 -9.94 -3.06
N SER A 222 8.34 -10.21 -1.89
CA SER A 222 7.97 -9.18 -0.91
C SER A 222 8.53 -9.51 0.45
N HIS A 223 9.23 -8.55 1.03
CA HIS A 223 9.79 -8.61 2.38
C HIS A 223 9.07 -7.60 3.28
N VAL A 224 8.93 -7.93 4.56
CA VAL A 224 8.55 -6.97 5.60
C VAL A 224 9.82 -6.48 6.28
N ALA A 225 9.97 -5.18 6.39
CA ALA A 225 11.06 -4.53 7.11
C ALA A 225 10.50 -3.73 8.28
N ASN A 226 11.03 -3.94 9.47
CA ASN A 226 10.70 -3.15 10.64
C ASN A 226 11.53 -1.87 10.68
N VAL A 227 10.91 -0.78 11.14
CA VAL A 227 11.56 0.50 11.37
C VAL A 227 12.01 0.56 12.82
N GLY A 228 13.31 0.69 13.05
CA GLY A 228 13.92 0.74 14.39
C GLY A 228 15.42 0.45 14.32
N ASP A 229 16.05 0.51 15.48
CA ASP A 229 17.44 0.15 15.63
C ASP A 229 17.52 -1.27 16.22
N PHE A 230 18.06 -2.19 15.46
CA PHE A 230 18.24 -3.58 15.83
C PHE A 230 19.72 -3.92 15.86
N ALA A 231 20.14 -4.70 16.85
CA ALA A 231 21.53 -5.17 16.92
C ALA A 231 21.87 -6.04 15.70
N GLY A 232 23.06 -5.89 15.17
CA GLY A 232 23.53 -6.62 14.00
C GLY A 232 23.89 -5.68 12.81
N PRO A 233 24.12 -6.27 11.61
CA PRO A 233 24.04 -7.71 11.32
C PRO A 233 25.15 -8.51 11.98
N PHE A 234 24.82 -9.69 12.47
CA PHE A 234 25.79 -10.65 12.96
C PHE A 234 26.08 -11.71 11.88
N PRO A 235 27.34 -12.12 11.64
CA PRO A 235 27.65 -13.18 10.70
C PRO A 235 27.13 -14.53 11.23
N PHE A 236 26.69 -15.41 10.33
CA PHE A 236 26.37 -16.79 10.66
C PHE A 236 27.64 -17.69 10.66
N PHE A 237 28.68 -17.24 10.01
CA PHE A 237 29.91 -18.01 9.82
C PHE A 237 31.13 -17.18 10.22
N ASP A 238 32.15 -17.83 10.78
CA ASP A 238 33.43 -17.24 11.08
C ASP A 238 34.30 -17.03 9.80
N GLU A 239 35.50 -16.50 9.95
CA GLU A 239 36.45 -16.25 8.86
C GLU A 239 36.88 -17.53 8.12
N ASN A 240 36.74 -18.70 8.75
CA ASN A 240 37.06 -20.00 8.19
C ASN A 240 35.86 -20.70 7.56
N GLY A 241 34.68 -20.08 7.60
CA GLY A 241 33.45 -20.66 7.09
C GLY A 241 32.76 -21.64 8.03
N ALA A 242 33.14 -21.70 9.32
CA ALA A 242 32.46 -22.50 10.33
C ALA A 242 31.29 -21.74 10.92
N LEU A 243 30.16 -22.45 11.17
CA LEU A 243 28.97 -21.87 11.80
C LEU A 243 29.33 -21.35 13.19
N ILE A 244 28.87 -20.12 13.49
CA ILE A 244 29.01 -19.50 14.81
C ILE A 244 27.76 -19.85 15.61
N ASP A 245 27.92 -20.51 16.76
CA ASP A 245 26.84 -20.87 17.71
C ASP A 245 26.44 -19.66 18.60
#